data_1abb77e19ee784db500143ae0d8d1501
#
_entry.id   1abb77e19ee784db500143ae0d8d1501
#
_cell.length_a   1.000
_cell.length_b   1.000
_cell.length_c   1.000
_cell.angle_alpha   90.00
_cell.angle_beta   90.00
_cell.angle_gamma   90.00
#
_symmetry.space_group_name_H-M   'P 1'
#
loop_
_entity.id
_entity.type
_entity.pdbx_description
1 polymer ?
#
loop_
_entity_poly.entity_id
_entity_poly.type
_entity_poly.pdbx_seq_one_letter_code
_entity_poly.pdbx_strand_id
1 'polypeptide(L)'
;MKQSTQYINRDILRQFLNLSAILAAFGINVLANVAPLNGLSIGEISNTFFKEVLITPANYAFAIWGLIYLGLIAFGVYQGLPAQRQNPSLRRMGYLLVLACFAQISWVFLFQYRLFALSLVAMLGILLPLIGIYLRLGIGNGSVPRQQKWFVHIPLSIYLAWISVATIVNVALTLYDLGWSGWGINPEVWTAIALLAGAAIAATIIIQRADIAFTFVIVWAFVAIAVRQANRPLIAATAAGLAFVLVLLLFLSMLRPRF
;
A
#
# COMPACT_ATOMS: atom_id res chain seq x y z
N MET A 1 22.07 36.06 -2.29
CA MET A 1 21.14 36.01 -1.15
C MET A 1 19.68 35.74 -1.53
N LYS A 2 19.03 36.39 -2.48
CA LYS A 2 17.60 36.14 -2.84
C LYS A 2 17.31 34.67 -3.29
N GLN A 3 18.19 34.04 -4.08
CA GLN A 3 18.00 32.66 -4.54
C GLN A 3 18.05 31.64 -3.39
N SER A 4 18.98 31.76 -2.45
CA SER A 4 19.09 30.84 -1.30
C SER A 4 17.85 30.88 -0.40
N THR A 5 17.30 32.05 -0.16
CA THR A 5 16.08 32.24 0.63
C THR A 5 14.86 31.60 -0.05
N GLN A 6 14.76 31.71 -1.38
CA GLN A 6 13.67 31.11 -2.14
C GLN A 6 13.70 29.58 -2.11
N TYR A 7 14.87 28.94 -2.17
CA TYR A 7 15.00 27.49 -2.04
C TYR A 7 14.66 27.00 -0.64
N ILE A 8 15.07 27.71 0.40
CA ILE A 8 14.75 27.39 1.79
C ILE A 8 13.22 27.41 2.01
N ASN A 9 12.52 28.41 1.48
CA ASN A 9 11.07 28.51 1.60
C ASN A 9 10.34 27.34 0.90
N ARG A 10 10.82 26.90 -0.27
CA ARG A 10 10.25 25.73 -0.99
C ARG A 10 10.42 24.43 -0.23
N ASP A 11 11.56 24.22 0.42
CA ASP A 11 11.81 23.02 1.22
C ASP A 11 10.94 23.00 2.49
N ILE A 12 10.77 24.13 3.14
CA ILE A 12 9.86 24.24 4.30
C ILE A 12 8.41 23.95 3.87
N LEU A 13 7.97 24.52 2.76
CA LEU A 13 6.63 24.25 2.23
C LEU A 13 6.42 22.78 1.93
N ARG A 14 7.40 22.11 1.30
CA ARG A 14 7.34 20.68 1.04
C ARG A 14 7.22 19.87 2.34
N GLN A 15 8.04 20.19 3.36
CA GLN A 15 7.99 19.50 4.66
C GLN A 15 6.63 19.67 5.32
N PHE A 16 6.12 20.87 5.31
CA PHE A 16 4.80 21.21 5.89
C PHE A 16 3.68 20.49 5.16
N LEU A 17 3.62 20.56 3.83
CA LEU A 17 2.57 19.94 3.04
C LEU A 17 2.57 18.42 3.17
N ASN A 18 3.74 17.76 3.18
CA ASN A 18 3.82 16.31 3.39
C ASN A 18 3.27 15.92 4.77
N LEU A 19 3.68 16.61 5.83
CA LEU A 19 3.20 16.31 7.19
C LEU A 19 1.68 16.54 7.31
N SER A 20 1.20 17.69 6.82
CA SER A 20 -0.24 18.02 6.84
C SER A 20 -1.08 17.01 6.06
N ALA A 21 -0.61 16.57 4.89
CA ALA A 21 -1.29 15.57 4.08
C ALA A 21 -1.37 14.20 4.78
N ILE A 22 -0.28 13.76 5.44
CA ILE A 22 -0.27 12.53 6.24
C ILE A 22 -1.28 12.61 7.38
N LEU A 23 -1.28 13.72 8.14
CA LEU A 23 -2.19 13.90 9.28
C LEU A 23 -3.65 13.98 8.82
N ALA A 24 -3.93 14.64 7.70
CA ALA A 24 -5.26 14.70 7.12
C ALA A 24 -5.74 13.31 6.67
N ALA A 25 -4.90 12.54 5.95
CA ALA A 25 -5.24 11.18 5.52
C ALA A 25 -5.46 10.24 6.71
N PHE A 26 -4.64 10.35 7.76
CA PHE A 26 -4.83 9.62 9.00
C PHE A 26 -6.15 9.98 9.68
N GLY A 27 -6.42 11.27 9.87
CA GLY A 27 -7.65 11.74 10.52
C GLY A 27 -8.92 11.28 9.79
N ILE A 28 -8.94 11.38 8.45
CA ILE A 28 -10.07 10.91 7.63
C ILE A 28 -10.21 9.38 7.71
N ASN A 29 -9.11 8.61 7.73
CA ASN A 29 -9.18 7.17 7.87
C ASN A 29 -9.72 6.75 9.25
N VAL A 30 -9.30 7.42 10.34
CA VAL A 30 -9.84 7.19 11.67
C VAL A 30 -11.34 7.51 11.70
N LEU A 31 -11.73 8.68 11.16
CA LEU A 31 -13.13 9.10 11.09
C LEU A 31 -13.99 8.07 10.34
N ALA A 32 -13.51 7.56 9.22
CA ALA A 32 -14.20 6.56 8.40
C ALA A 32 -14.45 5.22 9.12
N ASN A 33 -13.69 4.94 10.18
CA ASN A 33 -13.86 3.71 10.98
C ASN A 33 -14.65 3.96 12.27
N VAL A 34 -14.51 5.14 12.91
CA VAL A 34 -15.14 5.46 14.19
C VAL A 34 -16.52 6.09 14.00
N ALA A 35 -16.67 6.94 13.00
CA ALA A 35 -17.92 7.61 12.64
C ALA A 35 -18.12 7.58 11.12
N PRO A 36 -18.51 6.42 10.55
CA PRO A 36 -18.62 6.24 9.10
C PRO A 36 -19.59 7.24 8.48
N LEU A 37 -19.16 7.92 7.42
CA LEU A 37 -19.93 8.99 6.77
C LEU A 37 -21.24 8.51 6.13
N ASN A 38 -21.34 7.24 5.76
CA ASN A 38 -22.53 6.64 5.16
C ASN A 38 -23.02 5.41 5.96
N GLY A 39 -22.87 5.44 7.28
CA GLY A 39 -23.43 4.45 8.21
C GLY A 39 -22.64 3.14 8.33
N LEU A 40 -21.70 2.84 7.41
CA LEU A 40 -20.89 1.62 7.42
C LEU A 40 -19.40 1.93 7.28
N SER A 41 -18.58 1.33 8.11
CA SER A 41 -17.13 1.37 7.98
C SER A 41 -16.67 0.63 6.71
N ILE A 42 -15.42 0.88 6.28
CA ILE A 42 -14.84 0.22 5.11
C ILE A 42 -14.86 -1.32 5.25
N GLY A 43 -14.57 -1.83 6.46
CA GLY A 43 -14.63 -3.25 6.76
C GLY A 43 -16.05 -3.82 6.69
N GLU A 44 -17.04 -3.12 7.21
CA GLU A 44 -18.45 -3.52 7.15
C GLU A 44 -18.97 -3.53 5.71
N ILE A 45 -18.63 -2.52 4.89
CA ILE A 45 -18.94 -2.50 3.44
C ILE A 45 -18.35 -3.74 2.78
N SER A 46 -17.07 -4.05 3.00
CA SER A 46 -16.41 -5.22 2.46
C SER A 46 -17.09 -6.54 2.87
N ASN A 47 -17.52 -6.65 4.12
CA ASN A 47 -18.14 -7.87 4.65
C ASN A 47 -19.62 -8.01 4.29
N THR A 48 -20.31 -6.92 3.99
CA THR A 48 -21.75 -6.92 3.69
C THR A 48 -22.00 -7.05 2.19
N PHE A 49 -21.39 -6.17 1.38
CA PHE A 49 -21.64 -6.11 -0.07
C PHE A 49 -20.78 -7.07 -0.88
N PHE A 50 -19.61 -7.47 -0.35
CA PHE A 50 -18.60 -8.21 -1.11
C PHE A 50 -18.24 -9.56 -0.47
N LYS A 51 -19.21 -10.23 0.16
CA LYS A 51 -19.02 -11.58 0.74
C LYS A 51 -18.53 -12.59 -0.29
N GLU A 52 -19.01 -12.46 -1.53
CA GLU A 52 -18.68 -13.35 -2.64
C GLU A 52 -17.36 -13.02 -3.34
N VAL A 53 -16.73 -11.91 -2.99
CA VAL A 53 -15.41 -11.53 -3.54
C VAL A 53 -14.30 -12.23 -2.75
N LEU A 54 -13.84 -13.35 -3.26
CA LEU A 54 -13.02 -14.33 -2.56
C LEU A 54 -11.57 -13.85 -2.29
N ILE A 55 -11.07 -12.84 -3.02
CA ILE A 55 -9.73 -12.28 -2.83
C ILE A 55 -9.62 -11.36 -1.60
N THR A 56 -10.74 -11.03 -0.94
CA THR A 56 -10.73 -10.15 0.22
C THR A 56 -10.07 -10.85 1.41
N PRO A 57 -9.11 -10.23 2.11
CA PRO A 57 -8.44 -10.83 3.27
C PRO A 57 -9.34 -10.84 4.51
N ALA A 58 -8.98 -11.63 5.52
CA ALA A 58 -9.64 -11.64 6.83
C ALA A 58 -9.52 -10.25 7.51
N ASN A 59 -10.51 -9.90 8.32
CA ASN A 59 -10.65 -8.55 8.91
C ASN A 59 -9.41 -8.08 9.68
N TYR A 60 -8.70 -8.97 10.36
CA TYR A 60 -7.51 -8.62 11.12
C TYR A 60 -6.39 -8.04 10.22
N ALA A 61 -6.38 -8.37 8.93
CA ALA A 61 -5.39 -7.84 7.99
C ALA A 61 -5.43 -6.32 7.88
N PHE A 62 -6.60 -5.71 8.08
CA PHE A 62 -6.75 -4.25 8.03
C PHE A 62 -6.07 -3.52 9.19
N ALA A 63 -5.65 -4.24 10.26
CA ALA A 63 -4.83 -3.66 11.33
C ALA A 63 -3.48 -3.10 10.81
N ILE A 64 -3.03 -3.52 9.64
CA ILE A 64 -1.85 -2.98 8.97
C ILE A 64 -1.92 -1.46 8.73
N TRP A 65 -3.12 -0.88 8.64
CA TRP A 65 -3.28 0.57 8.55
C TRP A 65 -2.69 1.29 9.75
N GLY A 66 -2.78 0.69 10.95
CA GLY A 66 -2.11 1.23 12.14
C GLY A 66 -0.59 1.31 11.96
N LEU A 67 0.02 0.26 11.41
CA LEU A 67 1.46 0.22 11.13
C LEU A 67 1.85 1.23 10.03
N ILE A 68 1.04 1.34 8.98
CA ILE A 68 1.25 2.30 7.88
C ILE A 68 1.25 3.73 8.43
N TYR A 69 0.22 4.11 9.20
CA TYR A 69 0.12 5.48 9.72
C TYR A 69 1.18 5.78 10.77
N LEU A 70 1.53 4.81 11.64
CA LEU A 70 2.66 4.97 12.55
C LEU A 70 3.95 5.25 11.77
N GLY A 71 4.21 4.49 10.72
CA GLY A 71 5.37 4.69 9.85
C GLY A 71 5.34 6.03 9.11
N LEU A 72 4.19 6.43 8.56
CA LEU A 72 4.05 7.70 7.85
C LEU A 72 4.18 8.92 8.78
N ILE A 73 3.66 8.85 10.00
CA ILE A 73 3.84 9.91 11.01
C ILE A 73 5.31 10.00 11.40
N ALA A 74 5.97 8.87 11.67
CA ALA A 74 7.41 8.84 11.96
C ALA A 74 8.23 9.40 10.80
N PHE A 75 7.88 9.08 9.54
CA PHE A 75 8.45 9.70 8.35
C PHE A 75 8.17 11.23 8.32
N GLY A 76 6.94 11.65 8.59
CA GLY A 76 6.53 13.05 8.62
C GLY A 76 7.37 13.88 9.62
N VAL A 77 7.58 13.34 10.81
CA VAL A 77 8.45 13.94 11.84
C VAL A 77 9.90 13.97 11.36
N TYR A 78 10.43 12.84 10.89
CA TYR A 78 11.82 12.75 10.42
C TYR A 78 12.11 13.73 9.29
N GLN A 79 11.28 13.76 8.26
CA GLN A 79 11.46 14.67 7.12
C GLN A 79 11.26 16.14 7.50
N GLY A 80 10.52 16.42 8.60
CA GLY A 80 10.29 17.75 9.15
C GLY A 80 11.51 18.34 9.87
N LEU A 81 12.48 17.53 10.26
CA LEU A 81 13.67 18.01 10.97
C LEU A 81 14.48 19.00 10.12
N PRO A 82 15.03 20.08 10.71
CA PRO A 82 15.87 21.05 10.00
C PRO A 82 17.03 20.39 9.23
N ALA A 83 17.65 19.36 9.81
CA ALA A 83 18.73 18.59 9.19
C ALA A 83 18.30 17.85 7.90
N GLN A 84 17.01 17.54 7.74
CA GLN A 84 16.47 16.84 6.56
C GLN A 84 15.94 17.79 5.48
N ARG A 85 15.92 19.09 5.74
CA ARG A 85 15.37 20.10 4.82
C ARG A 85 15.99 20.04 3.44
N GLN A 86 17.32 19.94 3.38
CA GLN A 86 18.06 19.92 2.12
C GLN A 86 18.42 18.49 1.64
N ASN A 87 17.88 17.46 2.27
CA ASN A 87 18.17 16.06 1.91
C ASN A 87 17.80 15.81 0.44
N PRO A 88 18.77 15.40 -0.42
CA PRO A 88 18.53 15.23 -1.85
C PRO A 88 17.50 14.14 -2.16
N SER A 89 17.45 13.08 -1.36
CA SER A 89 16.49 11.99 -1.53
C SER A 89 15.06 12.48 -1.28
N LEU A 90 14.84 13.24 -0.21
CA LEU A 90 13.53 13.80 0.12
C LEU A 90 13.10 14.89 -0.89
N ARG A 91 14.05 15.67 -1.44
CA ARG A 91 13.76 16.59 -2.53
C ARG A 91 13.32 15.88 -3.80
N ARG A 92 13.95 14.74 -4.16
CA ARG A 92 13.56 13.92 -5.31
C ARG A 92 12.16 13.34 -5.20
N MET A 93 11.71 12.99 -3.98
CA MET A 93 10.34 12.56 -3.73
C MET A 93 9.33 13.66 -4.06
N GLY A 94 9.66 14.92 -3.77
CA GLY A 94 8.82 16.09 -4.07
C GLY A 94 7.49 16.06 -3.31
N TYR A 95 6.40 16.25 -4.06
CA TYR A 95 5.01 16.29 -3.56
C TYR A 95 4.22 15.00 -3.89
N LEU A 96 4.87 13.94 -4.35
CA LEU A 96 4.18 12.69 -4.71
C LEU A 96 3.43 12.08 -3.52
N LEU A 97 3.95 12.23 -2.29
CA LEU A 97 3.24 11.75 -1.11
C LEU A 97 2.00 12.57 -0.79
N VAL A 98 2.05 13.89 -1.01
CA VAL A 98 0.86 14.76 -0.89
C VAL A 98 -0.23 14.30 -1.85
N LEU A 99 0.14 13.98 -3.10
CA LEU A 99 -0.79 13.47 -4.10
C LEU A 99 -1.37 12.11 -3.68
N ALA A 100 -0.54 11.19 -3.19
CA ALA A 100 -1.00 9.90 -2.69
C ALA A 100 -1.97 10.04 -1.51
N CYS A 101 -1.67 10.92 -0.54
CA CYS A 101 -2.54 11.18 0.61
C CYS A 101 -3.88 11.83 0.18
N PHE A 102 -3.84 12.77 -0.76
CA PHE A 102 -5.07 13.37 -1.31
C PHE A 102 -5.94 12.31 -2.02
N ALA A 103 -5.33 11.48 -2.86
CA ALA A 103 -6.04 10.38 -3.52
C ALA A 103 -6.60 9.37 -2.51
N GLN A 104 -5.87 9.10 -1.40
CA GLN A 104 -6.36 8.24 -0.32
C GLN A 104 -7.58 8.83 0.40
N ILE A 105 -7.58 10.11 0.70
CA ILE A 105 -8.74 10.80 1.26
C ILE A 105 -9.93 10.65 0.30
N SER A 106 -9.72 10.92 -0.98
CA SER A 106 -10.75 10.76 -2.02
C SER A 106 -11.27 9.32 -2.09
N TRP A 107 -10.35 8.32 -2.01
CA TRP A 107 -10.72 6.91 -2.01
C TRP A 107 -11.63 6.55 -0.84
N VAL A 108 -11.34 7.03 0.38
CA VAL A 108 -12.18 6.78 1.57
C VAL A 108 -13.60 7.27 1.33
N PHE A 109 -13.78 8.50 0.86
CA PHE A 109 -15.11 9.05 0.56
C PHE A 109 -15.82 8.25 -0.52
N LEU A 110 -15.16 8.02 -1.66
CA LEU A 110 -15.77 7.31 -2.80
C LEU A 110 -16.18 5.89 -2.41
N PHE A 111 -15.36 5.19 -1.63
CA PHE A 111 -15.64 3.84 -1.19
C PHE A 111 -16.82 3.80 -0.18
N GLN A 112 -16.87 4.72 0.79
CA GLN A 112 -17.97 4.81 1.74
C GLN A 112 -19.30 5.22 1.10
N TYR A 113 -19.26 6.06 0.06
CA TYR A 113 -20.45 6.40 -0.76
C TYR A 113 -20.76 5.34 -1.83
N ARG A 114 -20.05 4.19 -1.83
CA ARG A 114 -20.27 3.04 -2.73
C ARG A 114 -20.07 3.37 -4.21
N LEU A 115 -19.25 4.35 -4.51
CA LEU A 115 -18.83 4.71 -5.87
C LEU A 115 -17.60 3.88 -6.25
N PHE A 116 -17.76 2.55 -6.34
CA PHE A 116 -16.62 1.62 -6.40
C PHE A 116 -15.76 1.79 -7.65
N ALA A 117 -16.35 2.04 -8.80
CA ALA A 117 -15.58 2.33 -10.02
C ALA A 117 -14.70 3.58 -9.89
N LEU A 118 -15.23 4.66 -9.29
CA LEU A 118 -14.45 5.87 -9.02
C LEU A 118 -13.43 5.64 -7.91
N SER A 119 -13.75 4.80 -6.92
CA SER A 119 -12.78 4.42 -5.87
C SER A 119 -11.56 3.70 -6.45
N LEU A 120 -11.74 2.89 -7.50
CA LEU A 120 -10.62 2.27 -8.21
C LEU A 120 -9.73 3.31 -8.89
N VAL A 121 -10.29 4.36 -9.50
CA VAL A 121 -9.50 5.47 -10.06
C VAL A 121 -8.69 6.17 -8.97
N ALA A 122 -9.32 6.46 -7.82
CA ALA A 122 -8.61 7.04 -6.68
C ALA A 122 -7.52 6.09 -6.14
N MET A 123 -7.76 4.77 -6.10
CA MET A 123 -6.77 3.76 -5.71
C MET A 123 -5.52 3.79 -6.63
N LEU A 124 -5.72 3.92 -7.94
CA LEU A 124 -4.61 4.13 -8.89
C LEU A 124 -3.91 5.47 -8.64
N GLY A 125 -4.65 6.49 -8.25
CA GLY A 125 -4.13 7.78 -7.81
C GLY A 125 -3.27 7.71 -6.55
N ILE A 126 -3.42 6.67 -5.71
CA ILE A 126 -2.51 6.37 -4.59
C ILE A 126 -1.32 5.56 -5.09
N LEU A 127 -1.58 4.49 -5.84
CA LEU A 127 -0.58 3.51 -6.26
C LEU A 127 0.53 4.15 -7.11
N LEU A 128 0.16 4.91 -8.14
CA LEU A 128 1.13 5.46 -9.10
C LEU A 128 2.13 6.44 -8.46
N PRO A 129 1.71 7.41 -7.62
CA PRO A 129 2.66 8.24 -6.89
C PRO A 129 3.56 7.45 -5.94
N LEU A 130 3.05 6.41 -5.27
CA LEU A 130 3.87 5.56 -4.39
C LEU A 130 4.92 4.77 -5.18
N ILE A 131 4.59 4.23 -6.34
CA ILE A 131 5.56 3.63 -7.26
C ILE A 131 6.62 4.69 -7.65
N GLY A 132 6.19 5.90 -8.01
CA GLY A 132 7.10 6.99 -8.33
C GLY A 132 8.06 7.33 -7.18
N ILE A 133 7.57 7.37 -5.94
CA ILE A 133 8.39 7.57 -4.73
C ILE A 133 9.40 6.43 -4.58
N TYR A 134 8.92 5.19 -4.65
CA TYR A 134 9.74 3.98 -4.49
C TYR A 134 10.92 3.96 -5.46
N LEU A 135 10.65 4.28 -6.72
CA LEU A 135 11.68 4.34 -7.78
C LEU A 135 12.63 5.52 -7.58
N ARG A 136 12.12 6.73 -7.27
CA ARG A 136 12.94 7.94 -7.07
C ARG A 136 13.85 7.85 -5.85
N LEU A 137 13.41 7.18 -4.79
CA LEU A 137 14.22 6.94 -3.59
C LEU A 137 15.20 5.78 -3.77
N GLY A 138 15.05 4.97 -4.82
CA GLY A 138 15.88 3.79 -5.05
C GLY A 138 15.76 2.76 -3.93
N ILE A 139 14.54 2.60 -3.35
CA ILE A 139 14.33 1.66 -2.24
C ILE A 139 14.77 0.26 -2.66
N GLY A 140 15.61 -0.39 -1.83
CA GLY A 140 16.20 -1.69 -2.12
C GLY A 140 17.46 -1.66 -2.99
N ASN A 141 17.84 -0.51 -3.57
CA ASN A 141 19.05 -0.35 -4.36
C ASN A 141 20.17 0.26 -3.51
N GLY A 142 21.06 -0.59 -3.02
CA GLY A 142 22.22 -0.14 -2.26
C GLY A 142 21.95 0.15 -0.78
N SER A 143 23.02 0.51 -0.07
CA SER A 143 22.97 0.86 1.35
C SER A 143 22.62 2.33 1.54
N VAL A 144 21.80 2.59 2.56
CA VAL A 144 21.45 3.95 2.99
C VAL A 144 21.67 4.07 4.50
N PRO A 145 21.83 5.28 5.04
CA PRO A 145 21.93 5.49 6.48
C PRO A 145 20.77 4.83 7.23
N ARG A 146 21.06 4.25 8.41
CA ARG A 146 20.08 3.52 9.22
C ARG A 146 18.79 4.34 9.45
N GLN A 147 18.92 5.62 9.74
CA GLN A 147 17.77 6.51 9.94
C GLN A 147 16.90 6.62 8.68
N GLN A 148 17.51 6.81 7.51
CA GLN A 148 16.78 6.86 6.24
C GLN A 148 16.09 5.52 5.94
N LYS A 149 16.72 4.39 6.24
CA LYS A 149 16.11 3.06 6.09
C LYS A 149 14.86 2.94 6.94
N TRP A 150 14.93 3.27 8.24
CA TRP A 150 13.82 3.07 9.18
C TRP A 150 12.70 4.09 9.05
N PHE A 151 13.02 5.37 8.80
CA PHE A 151 12.04 6.45 8.77
C PHE A 151 11.55 6.81 7.37
N VAL A 152 12.19 6.32 6.30
CA VAL A 152 11.79 6.64 4.92
C VAL A 152 11.48 5.37 4.14
N HIS A 153 12.47 4.47 3.98
CA HIS A 153 12.33 3.32 3.08
C HIS A 153 11.29 2.32 3.57
N ILE A 154 11.37 1.87 4.83
CA ILE A 154 10.46 0.88 5.41
C ILE A 154 9.00 1.36 5.41
N PRO A 155 8.66 2.57 5.92
CA PRO A 155 7.29 3.05 5.90
C PRO A 155 6.68 3.13 4.50
N LEU A 156 7.43 3.65 3.54
CA LEU A 156 6.96 3.80 2.17
C LEU A 156 6.85 2.46 1.43
N SER A 157 7.73 1.50 1.74
CA SER A 157 7.62 0.11 1.27
C SER A 157 6.37 -0.58 1.79
N ILE A 158 6.10 -0.51 3.08
CA ILE A 158 4.89 -1.09 3.71
C ILE A 158 3.64 -0.48 3.06
N TYR A 159 3.61 0.83 2.92
CA TYR A 159 2.48 1.52 2.32
C TYR A 159 2.26 1.11 0.86
N LEU A 160 3.32 1.12 0.03
CA LEU A 160 3.23 0.69 -1.38
C LEU A 160 2.75 -0.76 -1.48
N ALA A 161 3.30 -1.67 -0.67
CA ALA A 161 2.93 -3.08 -0.70
C ALA A 161 1.45 -3.29 -0.37
N TRP A 162 0.94 -2.63 0.68
CA TRP A 162 -0.47 -2.71 1.04
C TRP A 162 -1.39 -2.13 -0.04
N ILE A 163 -1.03 -0.99 -0.63
CA ILE A 163 -1.80 -0.40 -1.73
C ILE A 163 -1.77 -1.28 -2.98
N SER A 164 -0.69 -2.02 -3.24
CA SER A 164 -0.63 -2.99 -4.35
C SER A 164 -1.66 -4.11 -4.15
N VAL A 165 -1.75 -4.69 -2.95
CA VAL A 165 -2.79 -5.67 -2.59
C VAL A 165 -4.18 -5.05 -2.68
N ALA A 166 -4.37 -3.88 -2.06
CA ALA A 166 -5.65 -3.19 -2.05
C ALA A 166 -6.14 -2.85 -3.46
N THR A 167 -5.23 -2.54 -4.39
CA THR A 167 -5.58 -2.30 -5.79
C THR A 167 -6.14 -3.56 -6.45
N ILE A 168 -5.52 -4.72 -6.26
CA ILE A 168 -6.01 -6.01 -6.78
C ILE A 168 -7.41 -6.31 -6.21
N VAL A 169 -7.58 -6.13 -4.90
CA VAL A 169 -8.88 -6.30 -4.24
C VAL A 169 -9.91 -5.32 -4.80
N ASN A 170 -9.57 -4.02 -4.93
CA ASN A 170 -10.50 -2.99 -5.42
C ASN A 170 -10.93 -3.25 -6.87
N VAL A 171 -10.03 -3.79 -7.72
CA VAL A 171 -10.40 -4.24 -9.08
C VAL A 171 -11.47 -5.33 -9.00
N ALA A 172 -11.26 -6.36 -8.16
CA ALA A 172 -12.21 -7.45 -8.00
C ALA A 172 -13.58 -6.96 -7.47
N LEU A 173 -13.58 -6.05 -6.47
CA LEU A 173 -14.79 -5.43 -5.92
C LEU A 173 -15.54 -4.63 -7.01
N THR A 174 -14.82 -3.84 -7.80
CA THR A 174 -15.42 -3.05 -8.87
C THR A 174 -16.02 -3.92 -9.96
N LEU A 175 -15.32 -4.99 -10.38
CA LEU A 175 -15.84 -5.92 -11.37
C LEU A 175 -17.09 -6.64 -10.86
N TYR A 176 -17.11 -7.04 -9.59
CA TYR A 176 -18.27 -7.64 -8.96
C TYR A 176 -19.48 -6.68 -8.92
N ASP A 177 -19.25 -5.42 -8.51
CA ASP A 177 -20.26 -4.37 -8.44
C ASP A 177 -20.88 -4.06 -9.83
N LEU A 178 -20.07 -4.12 -10.88
CA LEU A 178 -20.49 -3.95 -12.27
C LEU A 178 -21.20 -5.19 -12.85
N GLY A 179 -21.40 -6.26 -12.07
CA GLY A 179 -22.05 -7.49 -12.54
C GLY A 179 -21.23 -8.31 -13.54
N TRP A 180 -19.91 -8.17 -13.53
CA TRP A 180 -19.05 -8.95 -14.43
C TRP A 180 -19.14 -10.45 -14.16
N SER A 181 -19.52 -11.21 -15.20
CA SER A 181 -19.78 -12.65 -15.12
C SER A 181 -18.51 -13.54 -15.03
N GLY A 182 -17.31 -12.94 -15.06
CA GLY A 182 -16.06 -13.70 -15.04
C GLY A 182 -15.80 -14.50 -16.32
N TRP A 183 -16.46 -14.16 -17.44
CA TRP A 183 -16.43 -14.91 -18.72
C TRP A 183 -16.76 -16.41 -18.53
N GLY A 184 -17.61 -16.74 -17.55
CA GLY A 184 -17.96 -18.11 -17.22
C GLY A 184 -16.90 -18.91 -16.45
N ILE A 185 -15.77 -18.30 -16.08
CA ILE A 185 -14.72 -18.93 -15.28
C ILE A 185 -15.12 -18.89 -13.80
N ASN A 186 -14.87 -19.98 -13.09
CA ASN A 186 -15.16 -20.11 -11.66
C ASN A 186 -14.47 -18.98 -10.85
N PRO A 187 -15.17 -18.30 -9.90
CA PRO A 187 -14.60 -17.28 -9.05
C PRO A 187 -13.36 -17.69 -8.26
N GLU A 188 -13.24 -18.97 -7.88
CA GLU A 188 -12.04 -19.48 -7.20
C GLU A 188 -10.81 -19.46 -8.12
N VAL A 189 -10.99 -19.78 -9.40
CA VAL A 189 -9.92 -19.73 -10.40
C VAL A 189 -9.48 -18.29 -10.64
N TRP A 190 -10.43 -17.34 -10.75
CA TRP A 190 -10.10 -15.92 -10.85
C TRP A 190 -9.34 -15.40 -9.63
N THR A 191 -9.73 -15.89 -8.43
CA THR A 191 -9.01 -15.54 -7.18
C THR A 191 -7.57 -16.10 -7.21
N ALA A 192 -7.38 -17.33 -7.67
CA ALA A 192 -6.04 -17.91 -7.83
C ALA A 192 -5.19 -17.11 -8.84
N ILE A 193 -5.76 -16.67 -9.96
CA ILE A 193 -5.09 -15.81 -10.94
C ILE A 193 -4.68 -14.48 -10.31
N ALA A 194 -5.56 -13.85 -9.54
CA ALA A 194 -5.27 -12.59 -8.85
C ALA A 194 -4.16 -12.75 -7.79
N LEU A 195 -4.14 -13.87 -7.05
CA LEU A 195 -3.06 -14.22 -6.12
C LEU A 195 -1.73 -14.40 -6.84
N LEU A 196 -1.73 -15.09 -7.99
CA LEU A 196 -0.54 -15.26 -8.82
C LEU A 196 -0.01 -13.91 -9.35
N ALA A 197 -0.89 -13.01 -9.77
CA ALA A 197 -0.50 -11.66 -10.19
C ALA A 197 0.16 -10.89 -9.03
N GLY A 198 -0.42 -10.92 -7.83
CA GLY A 198 0.18 -10.33 -6.63
C GLY A 198 1.54 -10.94 -6.27
N ALA A 199 1.66 -12.27 -6.38
CA ALA A 199 2.90 -12.99 -6.14
C ALA A 199 3.98 -12.63 -7.19
N ALA A 200 3.62 -12.47 -8.46
CA ALA A 200 4.54 -12.05 -9.52
C ALA A 200 5.11 -10.65 -9.27
N ILE A 201 4.27 -9.71 -8.82
CA ILE A 201 4.71 -8.38 -8.40
C ILE A 201 5.72 -8.49 -7.24
N ALA A 202 5.37 -9.26 -6.20
CA ALA A 202 6.25 -9.44 -5.05
C ALA A 202 7.57 -10.12 -5.44
N ALA A 203 7.53 -11.17 -6.25
CA ALA A 203 8.72 -11.87 -6.74
C ALA A 203 9.64 -10.92 -7.53
N THR A 204 9.08 -10.05 -8.37
CA THR A 204 9.84 -9.02 -9.10
C THR A 204 10.57 -8.09 -8.12
N ILE A 205 9.89 -7.60 -7.10
CA ILE A 205 10.47 -6.75 -6.06
C ILE A 205 11.55 -7.50 -5.25
N ILE A 206 11.32 -8.77 -4.92
CA ILE A 206 12.32 -9.61 -4.22
C ILE A 206 13.58 -9.76 -5.07
N ILE A 207 13.44 -10.15 -6.33
CA ILE A 207 14.57 -10.42 -7.21
C ILE A 207 15.38 -9.16 -7.49
N GLN A 208 14.73 -8.05 -7.74
CA GLN A 208 15.39 -6.78 -8.11
C GLN A 208 15.88 -5.98 -6.91
N ARG A 209 15.18 -6.05 -5.76
CA ARG A 209 15.34 -5.12 -4.64
C ARG A 209 15.59 -5.79 -3.30
N ALA A 210 15.23 -7.09 -3.13
CA ALA A 210 15.16 -7.83 -1.87
C ALA A 210 14.53 -6.99 -0.74
N ASP A 211 13.39 -6.36 -1.04
CA ASP A 211 12.68 -5.52 -0.11
C ASP A 211 11.88 -6.38 0.88
N ILE A 212 12.45 -6.51 2.08
CA ILE A 212 11.87 -7.30 3.17
C ILE A 212 10.52 -6.74 3.58
N ALA A 213 10.42 -5.42 3.74
CA ALA A 213 9.20 -4.78 4.25
C ALA A 213 8.04 -4.96 3.27
N PHE A 214 8.27 -4.75 1.97
CA PHE A 214 7.30 -5.00 0.91
C PHE A 214 6.82 -6.46 0.93
N THR A 215 7.78 -7.39 0.94
CA THR A 215 7.48 -8.82 0.86
C THR A 215 6.63 -9.30 2.05
N PHE A 216 6.97 -8.89 3.27
CA PHE A 216 6.20 -9.30 4.44
C PHE A 216 4.77 -8.78 4.45
N VAL A 217 4.49 -7.63 3.85
CA VAL A 217 3.11 -7.13 3.70
C VAL A 217 2.31 -7.99 2.72
N ILE A 218 2.91 -8.41 1.59
CA ILE A 218 2.24 -9.32 0.66
C ILE A 218 1.97 -10.68 1.32
N VAL A 219 2.96 -11.22 2.03
CA VAL A 219 2.82 -12.48 2.80
C VAL A 219 1.72 -12.34 3.85
N TRP A 220 1.69 -11.25 4.60
CA TRP A 220 0.60 -10.96 5.55
C TRP A 220 -0.78 -10.98 4.91
N ALA A 221 -0.94 -10.34 3.76
CA ALA A 221 -2.20 -10.33 3.03
C ALA A 221 -2.60 -11.73 2.54
N PHE A 222 -1.64 -12.50 2.01
CA PHE A 222 -1.91 -13.86 1.51
C PHE A 222 -2.27 -14.82 2.64
N VAL A 223 -1.59 -14.75 3.77
CA VAL A 223 -1.96 -15.52 4.98
C VAL A 223 -3.39 -15.15 5.42
N ALA A 224 -3.73 -13.86 5.40
CA ALA A 224 -5.07 -13.43 5.78
C ALA A 224 -6.16 -13.90 4.78
N ILE A 225 -5.84 -13.99 3.48
CA ILE A 225 -6.74 -14.58 2.48
C ILE A 225 -6.88 -16.09 2.73
N ALA A 226 -5.79 -16.80 2.98
CA ALA A 226 -5.82 -18.25 3.28
C ALA A 226 -6.70 -18.53 4.51
N VAL A 227 -6.57 -17.75 5.57
CA VAL A 227 -7.39 -17.86 6.78
C VAL A 227 -8.87 -17.60 6.48
N ARG A 228 -9.20 -16.54 5.75
CA ARG A 228 -10.60 -16.23 5.38
C ARG A 228 -11.23 -17.32 4.53
N GLN A 229 -10.47 -17.94 3.64
CA GLN A 229 -10.92 -18.94 2.68
C GLN A 229 -10.58 -20.37 3.10
N ALA A 230 -10.41 -20.63 4.40
CA ALA A 230 -10.01 -21.94 4.92
C ALA A 230 -10.93 -23.10 4.45
N ASN A 231 -12.21 -22.81 4.18
CA ASN A 231 -13.21 -23.78 3.68
C ASN A 231 -13.17 -23.93 2.14
N ARG A 232 -12.27 -23.24 1.43
CA ARG A 232 -12.08 -23.31 -0.03
C ARG A 232 -10.65 -23.75 -0.34
N PRO A 233 -10.40 -25.08 -0.47
CA PRO A 233 -9.05 -25.65 -0.53
C PRO A 233 -8.17 -25.04 -1.63
N LEU A 234 -8.74 -24.75 -2.81
CA LEU A 234 -7.99 -24.16 -3.93
C LEU A 234 -7.40 -22.80 -3.53
N ILE A 235 -8.20 -21.90 -2.94
CA ILE A 235 -7.76 -20.56 -2.59
C ILE A 235 -6.81 -20.61 -1.40
N ALA A 236 -7.19 -21.36 -0.35
CA ALA A 236 -6.38 -21.46 0.87
C ALA A 236 -4.99 -22.03 0.57
N ALA A 237 -4.92 -23.13 -0.21
CA ALA A 237 -3.65 -23.74 -0.60
C ALA A 237 -2.82 -22.83 -1.52
N THR A 238 -3.45 -22.17 -2.50
CA THR A 238 -2.75 -21.22 -3.38
C THR A 238 -2.17 -20.05 -2.60
N ALA A 239 -2.97 -19.42 -1.73
CA ALA A 239 -2.52 -18.26 -0.95
C ALA A 239 -1.40 -18.64 0.04
N ALA A 240 -1.57 -19.75 0.79
CA ALA A 240 -0.55 -20.23 1.73
C ALA A 240 0.73 -20.70 1.01
N GLY A 241 0.60 -21.42 -0.09
CA GLY A 241 1.73 -21.88 -0.90
C GLY A 241 2.52 -20.72 -1.48
N LEU A 242 1.85 -19.71 -2.05
CA LEU A 242 2.50 -18.52 -2.57
C LEU A 242 3.17 -17.69 -1.46
N ALA A 243 2.53 -17.56 -0.28
CA ALA A 243 3.16 -16.91 0.88
C ALA A 243 4.47 -17.61 1.27
N PHE A 244 4.46 -18.95 1.35
CA PHE A 244 5.66 -19.75 1.64
C PHE A 244 6.75 -19.57 0.57
N VAL A 245 6.39 -19.64 -0.72
CA VAL A 245 7.33 -19.44 -1.85
C VAL A 245 7.97 -18.07 -1.81
N LEU A 246 7.20 -17.01 -1.51
CA LEU A 246 7.74 -15.64 -1.41
C LEU A 246 8.73 -15.50 -0.25
N VAL A 247 8.46 -16.12 0.90
CA VAL A 247 9.41 -16.12 2.04
C VAL A 247 10.69 -16.86 1.66
N LEU A 248 10.57 -18.03 1.03
CA LEU A 248 11.72 -18.80 0.57
C LEU A 248 12.54 -18.03 -0.49
N LEU A 249 11.87 -17.42 -1.45
CA LEU A 249 12.53 -16.60 -2.48
C LEU A 249 13.26 -15.40 -1.87
N LEU A 250 12.66 -14.73 -0.89
CA LEU A 250 13.29 -13.64 -0.16
C LEU A 250 14.55 -14.12 0.57
N PHE A 251 14.46 -15.24 1.29
CA PHE A 251 15.60 -15.83 1.99
C PHE A 251 16.75 -16.15 1.02
N LEU A 252 16.45 -16.83 -0.10
CA LEU A 252 17.44 -17.14 -1.14
C LEU A 252 18.05 -15.88 -1.77
N SER A 253 17.25 -14.82 -1.95
CA SER A 253 17.74 -13.56 -2.50
C SER A 253 18.70 -12.84 -1.55
N MET A 254 18.56 -13.01 -0.24
CA MET A 254 19.44 -12.45 0.78
C MET A 254 20.78 -13.17 0.87
N LEU A 255 20.84 -14.44 0.46
CA LEU A 255 22.08 -15.24 0.45
C LEU A 255 22.94 -14.94 -0.79
N ARG A 256 22.38 -14.33 -1.84
CA ARG A 256 23.13 -13.98 -3.05
C ARG A 256 24.06 -12.78 -2.79
N PRO A 257 25.37 -12.88 -3.11
CA PRO A 257 26.25 -11.71 -3.05
C PRO A 257 25.72 -10.65 -4.01
N ARG A 258 25.53 -9.45 -3.50
CA ARG A 258 25.17 -8.29 -4.32
C ARG A 258 26.47 -7.60 -4.73
N PHE A 259 26.84 -7.79 -5.98
CA PHE A 259 27.97 -7.07 -6.62
C PHE A 259 27.54 -5.64 -6.95
#